data_a4bd871de3c53f677aff97eaf09d1a2e
#
_entry.id   a4bd871de3c53f677aff97eaf09d1a2e
#
_cell.length_a   1.000
_cell.length_b   1.000
_cell.length_c   1.000
_cell.angle_alpha   90.00
_cell.angle_beta   90.00
_cell.angle_gamma   90.00
#
_symmetry.space_group_name_H-M   'P 1'
#
loop_
_entity.id
_entity.type
_entity.pdbx_description
1 polymer ?
#
loop_
_entity_poly.entity_id
_entity_poly.type
_entity_poly.pdbx_seq_one_letter_code
_entity_poly.pdbx_strand_id
1 'polypeptide(L)'
;IKEYKLTTELYKKMIMSFCDAYKVINPVIMGCSMGGRVVLHLALEQSNFFKAVISLEGSDKLDAYYDLDWLHRPDVHGGEVQAAFVSSQIAPQSPEKFKHETLWHYMQGGPGIFKGDLYFYWHDGDFDDRSSLINTKDCPVYLLSGEYDCSCTPERTEATAKRIKGSKATIIPGIGHFPMSENPDLFKRYINPILEEISDL
;
A
#
# COMPACT_ATOMS: atom_id res chain seq x y z
N ILE A 1 -0.04 -11.90 27.24
CA ILE A 1 0.61 -11.54 25.94
C ILE A 1 -0.08 -10.27 25.48
N LYS A 2 0.69 -9.20 25.23
CA LYS A 2 0.12 -7.99 24.63
C LYS A 2 -0.36 -8.35 23.23
N GLU A 3 -1.60 -7.95 22.92
CA GLU A 3 -2.14 -8.12 21.57
C GLU A 3 -1.26 -7.37 20.56
N TYR A 4 -0.91 -8.02 19.43
CA TYR A 4 -0.14 -7.42 18.36
C TYR A 4 -1.02 -6.42 17.60
N LYS A 5 -0.59 -5.15 17.58
CA LYS A 5 -1.32 -4.05 16.92
C LYS A 5 -0.31 -3.03 16.39
N LEU A 6 -0.36 -2.74 15.10
CA LEU A 6 0.42 -1.68 14.48
C LEU A 6 -0.46 -0.45 14.23
N THR A 7 0.06 0.71 14.62
CA THR A 7 -0.56 2.02 14.39
C THR A 7 0.17 2.75 13.26
N THR A 8 -0.45 3.76 12.67
CA THR A 8 0.20 4.63 11.68
C THR A 8 1.49 5.24 12.24
N GLU A 9 1.43 5.72 13.49
CA GLU A 9 2.61 6.26 14.17
C GLU A 9 3.74 5.24 14.31
N LEU A 10 3.41 3.98 14.62
CA LEU A 10 4.42 2.94 14.75
C LEU A 10 5.03 2.58 13.40
N TYR A 11 4.22 2.47 12.32
CA TYR A 11 4.73 2.27 10.96
C TYR A 11 5.69 3.39 10.54
N LYS A 12 5.29 4.65 10.70
CA LYS A 12 6.14 5.81 10.39
C LYS A 12 7.46 5.75 11.18
N LYS A 13 7.38 5.51 12.49
CA LYS A 13 8.56 5.40 13.35
C LYS A 13 9.49 4.28 12.90
N MET A 14 8.98 3.12 12.54
CA MET A 14 9.79 2.00 12.05
C MET A 14 10.53 2.39 10.77
N ILE A 15 9.85 3.00 9.79
CA ILE A 15 10.45 3.44 8.53
C ILE A 15 11.52 4.49 8.78
N MET A 16 11.22 5.54 9.56
CA MET A 16 12.17 6.61 9.84
C MET A 16 13.38 6.09 10.63
N SER A 17 13.18 5.18 11.60
CA SER A 17 14.27 4.56 12.34
C SER A 17 15.15 3.69 11.44
N PHE A 18 14.57 2.99 10.46
CA PHE A 18 15.33 2.26 9.46
C PHE A 18 16.19 3.21 8.62
N CYS A 19 15.60 4.29 8.12
CA CYS A 19 16.32 5.30 7.34
C CYS A 19 17.49 5.92 8.12
N ASP A 20 17.28 6.23 9.40
CA ASP A 20 18.31 6.75 10.28
C ASP A 20 19.45 5.74 10.51
N ALA A 21 19.11 4.51 10.85
CA ALA A 21 20.07 3.45 11.12
C ALA A 21 20.98 3.14 9.90
N TYR A 22 20.42 3.20 8.71
CA TYR A 22 21.14 2.96 7.45
C TYR A 22 21.66 4.24 6.79
N LYS A 23 21.46 5.41 7.42
CA LYS A 23 21.86 6.73 6.90
C LYS A 23 21.32 6.99 5.49
N VAL A 24 20.06 6.64 5.28
CA VAL A 24 19.38 6.85 4.00
C VAL A 24 19.05 8.34 3.86
N ILE A 25 19.46 8.95 2.76
CA ILE A 25 19.30 10.38 2.51
C ILE A 25 18.43 10.58 1.28
N ASN A 26 17.37 11.38 1.41
CA ASN A 26 16.47 11.74 0.32
C ASN A 26 15.98 10.54 -0.52
N PRO A 27 15.43 9.49 0.12
CA PRO A 27 15.01 8.30 -0.59
C PRO A 27 13.70 8.48 -1.35
N VAL A 28 13.51 7.66 -2.38
CA VAL A 28 12.17 7.33 -2.88
C VAL A 28 11.58 6.25 -1.99
N ILE A 29 10.33 6.42 -1.56
CA ILE A 29 9.62 5.38 -0.82
C ILE A 29 8.42 4.88 -1.63
N MET A 30 8.28 3.56 -1.69
CA MET A 30 7.15 2.90 -2.33
C MET A 30 6.49 1.94 -1.35
N GLY A 31 5.18 1.97 -1.28
CA GLY A 31 4.39 1.04 -0.47
C GLY A 31 3.17 0.56 -1.22
N CYS A 32 2.74 -0.68 -0.94
CA CYS A 32 1.56 -1.28 -1.54
C CYS A 32 0.47 -1.50 -0.49
N SER A 33 -0.78 -1.27 -0.85
CA SER A 33 -1.95 -1.51 -0.01
C SER A 33 -1.85 -0.74 1.32
N MET A 34 -1.72 -1.42 2.45
CA MET A 34 -1.39 -0.80 3.75
C MET A 34 -0.17 0.12 3.62
N GLY A 35 0.89 -0.38 3.00
CA GLY A 35 2.10 0.40 2.75
C GLY A 35 1.85 1.62 1.88
N GLY A 36 0.97 1.51 0.87
CA GLY A 36 0.54 2.63 0.04
C GLY A 36 -0.10 3.75 0.85
N ARG A 37 -0.92 3.40 1.84
CA ARG A 37 -1.52 4.38 2.76
C ARG A 37 -0.48 4.98 3.72
N VAL A 38 0.39 4.14 4.28
CA VAL A 38 1.45 4.60 5.19
C VAL A 38 2.39 5.60 4.51
N VAL A 39 2.78 5.36 3.26
CA VAL A 39 3.66 6.30 2.55
C VAL A 39 2.98 7.63 2.23
N LEU A 40 1.65 7.67 2.08
CA LEU A 40 0.91 8.92 1.98
C LEU A 40 0.94 9.71 3.30
N HIS A 41 0.87 9.05 4.47
CA HIS A 41 1.08 9.71 5.76
C HIS A 41 2.50 10.27 5.90
N LEU A 42 3.50 9.56 5.38
CA LEU A 42 4.87 10.08 5.33
C LEU A 42 5.00 11.28 4.40
N ALA A 43 4.33 11.27 3.23
CA ALA A 43 4.30 12.45 2.35
C ALA A 43 3.67 13.67 3.04
N LEU A 44 2.64 13.44 3.88
CA LEU A 44 1.99 14.52 4.63
C LEU A 44 2.89 15.12 5.70
N GLU A 45 3.64 14.30 6.43
CA GLU A 45 4.32 14.72 7.66
C GLU A 45 5.84 14.87 7.51
N GLN A 46 6.43 14.23 6.50
CA GLN A 46 7.88 14.16 6.26
C GLN A 46 8.24 14.55 4.81
N SER A 47 7.50 15.50 4.22
CA SER A 47 7.64 15.88 2.81
C SER A 47 9.08 16.27 2.40
N ASN A 48 9.85 16.89 3.30
CA ASN A 48 11.23 17.31 3.03
C ASN A 48 12.26 16.16 3.15
N PHE A 49 11.86 14.98 3.61
CA PHE A 49 12.78 13.86 3.79
C PHE A 49 12.82 12.94 2.57
N PHE A 50 11.70 12.78 1.87
CA PHE A 50 11.59 11.89 0.73
C PHE A 50 11.71 12.62 -0.60
N LYS A 51 12.51 12.08 -1.52
CA LYS A 51 12.61 12.58 -2.91
C LYS A 51 11.27 12.46 -3.64
N ALA A 52 10.56 11.35 -3.41
CA ALA A 52 9.22 11.11 -3.93
C ALA A 52 8.54 9.98 -3.15
N VAL A 53 7.21 9.93 -3.21
CA VAL A 53 6.38 8.87 -2.65
C VAL A 53 5.60 8.18 -3.76
N ILE A 54 5.63 6.84 -3.76
CA ILE A 54 4.87 5.99 -4.69
C ILE A 54 3.91 5.14 -3.86
N SER A 55 2.61 5.43 -3.97
CA SER A 55 1.54 4.67 -3.34
C SER A 55 0.94 3.71 -4.35
N LEU A 56 1.21 2.42 -4.17
CA LEU A 56 0.58 1.36 -4.94
C LEU A 56 -0.65 0.87 -4.19
N GLU A 57 -1.77 0.75 -4.87
CA GLU A 57 -3.02 0.18 -4.31
C GLU A 57 -3.39 0.81 -2.94
N GLY A 58 -3.05 2.08 -2.77
CA GLY A 58 -3.29 2.87 -1.57
C GLY A 58 -4.24 4.02 -1.82
N SER A 59 -5.09 4.33 -0.85
CA SER A 59 -6.00 5.48 -0.89
C SER A 59 -6.04 6.21 0.44
N ASP A 60 -6.45 7.48 0.41
CA ASP A 60 -6.62 8.29 1.61
C ASP A 60 -7.90 7.94 2.40
N LYS A 61 -8.89 7.30 1.76
CA LYS A 61 -10.11 6.82 2.41
C LYS A 61 -10.28 5.33 2.22
N LEU A 62 -10.70 4.64 3.27
CA LEU A 62 -11.01 3.22 3.26
C LEU A 62 -12.35 3.03 4.00
N ASP A 63 -13.28 2.28 3.37
CA ASP A 63 -14.47 1.83 4.08
C ASP A 63 -14.09 0.74 5.10
N ALA A 64 -14.89 0.55 6.14
CA ALA A 64 -14.68 -0.44 7.20
C ALA A 64 -14.79 -1.92 6.73
N TYR A 65 -14.40 -2.17 5.50
CA TYR A 65 -14.52 -3.42 4.77
C TYR A 65 -13.72 -4.58 5.39
N TYR A 66 -12.64 -4.27 6.11
CA TYR A 66 -11.77 -5.30 6.71
C TYR A 66 -12.16 -5.70 8.14
N ASP A 67 -13.21 -5.13 8.69
CA ASP A 67 -13.70 -5.48 10.02
C ASP A 67 -14.66 -6.68 9.94
N LEU A 68 -14.13 -7.82 9.52
CA LEU A 68 -14.87 -9.07 9.42
C LEU A 68 -14.32 -10.05 10.44
N ASP A 69 -15.13 -10.44 11.41
CA ASP A 69 -14.75 -11.36 12.52
C ASP A 69 -14.04 -12.63 12.04
N TRP A 70 -14.49 -13.21 10.92
CA TRP A 70 -13.91 -14.43 10.39
C TRP A 70 -12.49 -14.26 9.82
N LEU A 71 -12.09 -13.05 9.39
CA LEU A 71 -10.71 -12.73 9.00
C LEU A 71 -9.77 -12.60 10.20
N HIS A 72 -10.34 -12.44 11.39
CA HIS A 72 -9.60 -12.05 12.58
C HIS A 72 -9.62 -13.08 13.69
N ARG A 73 -10.07 -14.30 13.41
CA ARG A 73 -10.12 -15.37 14.42
C ARG A 73 -8.72 -15.69 14.93
N PRO A 74 -8.45 -15.49 16.24
CA PRO A 74 -7.16 -15.80 16.83
C PRO A 74 -7.00 -17.27 17.19
N ASP A 75 -8.09 -18.05 17.14
CA ASP A 75 -8.19 -19.43 17.58
C ASP A 75 -7.90 -20.46 16.47
N VAL A 76 -7.69 -20.00 15.23
CA VAL A 76 -7.36 -20.84 14.08
C VAL A 76 -6.17 -20.26 13.32
N HIS A 77 -5.43 -21.12 12.64
CA HIS A 77 -4.43 -20.67 11.69
C HIS A 77 -5.12 -19.97 10.51
N GLY A 78 -4.82 -18.67 10.34
CA GLY A 78 -5.53 -17.81 9.39
C GLY A 78 -4.94 -17.78 7.98
N GLY A 79 -3.86 -18.52 7.71
CA GLY A 79 -3.13 -18.45 6.44
C GLY A 79 -3.99 -18.84 5.23
N GLU A 80 -4.78 -19.89 5.33
CA GLU A 80 -5.67 -20.35 4.27
C GLU A 80 -6.79 -19.36 3.99
N VAL A 81 -7.34 -18.73 5.02
CA VAL A 81 -8.37 -17.69 4.89
C VAL A 81 -7.80 -16.46 4.22
N GLN A 82 -6.61 -16.05 4.62
CA GLN A 82 -5.91 -14.92 4.00
C GLN A 82 -5.58 -15.18 2.54
N ALA A 83 -5.10 -16.37 2.20
CA ALA A 83 -4.83 -16.77 0.83
C ALA A 83 -6.10 -16.77 -0.03
N ALA A 84 -7.23 -17.28 0.50
CA ALA A 84 -8.51 -17.26 -0.20
C ALA A 84 -8.97 -15.81 -0.46
N PHE A 85 -8.85 -14.92 0.51
CA PHE A 85 -9.16 -13.50 0.36
C PHE A 85 -8.24 -12.83 -0.68
N VAL A 86 -6.93 -13.04 -0.58
CA VAL A 86 -5.93 -12.50 -1.51
C VAL A 86 -6.14 -13.01 -2.93
N SER A 87 -6.55 -14.27 -3.11
CA SER A 87 -6.81 -14.84 -4.44
C SER A 87 -7.90 -14.10 -5.21
N SER A 88 -8.89 -13.53 -4.50
CA SER A 88 -9.96 -12.74 -5.12
C SER A 88 -9.51 -11.35 -5.60
N GLN A 89 -8.33 -10.92 -5.18
CA GLN A 89 -7.76 -9.60 -5.51
C GLN A 89 -6.72 -9.65 -6.63
N ILE A 90 -6.34 -10.86 -7.07
CA ILE A 90 -5.39 -11.06 -8.18
C ILE A 90 -6.13 -11.00 -9.50
N ALA A 91 -5.59 -10.31 -10.50
CA ALA A 91 -6.19 -10.27 -11.83
C ALA A 91 -6.23 -11.67 -12.47
N PRO A 92 -7.34 -12.04 -13.15
CA PRO A 92 -7.51 -13.39 -13.72
C PRO A 92 -6.45 -13.74 -14.76
N GLN A 93 -5.92 -12.75 -15.49
CA GLN A 93 -4.90 -12.91 -16.52
C GLN A 93 -3.45 -12.87 -15.99
N SER A 94 -3.24 -12.65 -14.70
CA SER A 94 -1.90 -12.73 -14.13
C SER A 94 -1.32 -14.14 -14.27
N PRO A 95 0.00 -14.29 -14.58
CA PRO A 95 0.59 -15.60 -14.81
C PRO A 95 0.48 -16.51 -13.58
N GLU A 96 0.06 -17.76 -13.79
CA GLU A 96 -0.20 -18.74 -12.72
C GLU A 96 0.97 -18.88 -11.73
N LYS A 97 2.20 -18.91 -12.24
CA LYS A 97 3.41 -18.98 -11.41
C LYS A 97 3.43 -17.88 -10.35
N PHE A 98 3.15 -16.65 -10.75
CA PHE A 98 3.21 -15.50 -9.86
C PHE A 98 1.98 -15.40 -8.95
N LYS A 99 0.81 -15.85 -9.41
CA LYS A 99 -0.37 -16.01 -8.55
C LYS A 99 -0.05 -16.94 -7.38
N HIS A 100 0.48 -18.13 -7.66
CA HIS A 100 0.82 -19.11 -6.63
C HIS A 100 1.89 -18.56 -5.65
N GLU A 101 2.90 -17.87 -6.15
CA GLU A 101 3.92 -17.24 -5.31
C GLU A 101 3.33 -16.18 -4.39
N THR A 102 2.44 -15.33 -4.91
CA THR A 102 1.74 -14.30 -4.12
C THR A 102 0.90 -14.95 -3.01
N LEU A 103 0.12 -15.97 -3.33
CA LEU A 103 -0.68 -16.70 -2.34
C LEU A 103 0.19 -17.36 -1.27
N TRP A 104 1.30 -17.97 -1.68
CA TRP A 104 2.25 -18.60 -0.77
C TRP A 104 2.77 -17.63 0.29
N HIS A 105 3.09 -16.40 -0.09
CA HIS A 105 3.55 -15.39 0.86
C HIS A 105 2.48 -15.09 1.92
N TYR A 106 1.22 -14.96 1.52
CA TYR A 106 0.12 -14.67 2.45
C TYR A 106 -0.27 -15.86 3.34
N MET A 107 -0.02 -17.09 2.92
CA MET A 107 -0.25 -18.29 3.73
C MET A 107 0.72 -18.43 4.92
N GLN A 108 1.81 -17.68 4.94
CA GLN A 108 2.83 -17.75 5.98
C GLN A 108 2.48 -16.97 7.25
N GLY A 109 1.43 -16.14 7.22
CA GLY A 109 1.00 -15.33 8.35
C GLY A 109 0.43 -16.19 9.48
N GLY A 110 0.87 -15.94 10.71
CA GLY A 110 0.34 -16.58 11.91
C GLY A 110 -1.00 -15.97 12.37
N PRO A 111 -1.68 -16.63 13.35
CA PRO A 111 -2.92 -16.10 13.92
C PRO A 111 -2.76 -14.67 14.47
N GLY A 112 -3.70 -13.80 14.14
CA GLY A 112 -3.73 -12.42 14.62
C GLY A 112 -2.76 -11.44 13.95
N ILE A 113 -1.83 -11.93 13.09
CA ILE A 113 -0.88 -11.04 12.38
C ILE A 113 -1.63 -10.10 11.45
N PHE A 114 -2.45 -10.62 10.56
CA PHE A 114 -3.21 -9.81 9.61
C PHE A 114 -4.10 -8.76 10.30
N LYS A 115 -4.80 -9.16 11.37
CA LYS A 115 -5.58 -8.24 12.19
C LYS A 115 -4.72 -7.13 12.80
N GLY A 116 -3.58 -7.49 13.35
CA GLY A 116 -2.65 -6.54 13.98
C GLY A 116 -2.02 -5.57 12.98
N ASP A 117 -1.68 -6.07 11.79
CA ASP A 117 -1.16 -5.24 10.70
C ASP A 117 -2.19 -4.21 10.22
N LEU A 118 -3.46 -4.60 10.11
CA LEU A 118 -4.54 -3.73 9.66
C LEU A 118 -5.11 -2.82 10.77
N TYR A 119 -4.65 -2.97 12.01
CA TYR A 119 -5.21 -2.22 13.15
C TYR A 119 -5.23 -0.70 12.92
N PHE A 120 -4.21 -0.16 12.26
CA PHE A 120 -4.12 1.28 12.00
C PHE A 120 -5.28 1.84 11.16
N TYR A 121 -5.91 1.04 10.29
CA TYR A 121 -7.04 1.49 9.49
C TYR A 121 -8.21 2.00 10.32
N TRP A 122 -8.42 1.40 11.50
CA TRP A 122 -9.51 1.77 12.41
C TRP A 122 -9.07 2.67 13.56
N HIS A 123 -7.76 2.77 13.79
CA HIS A 123 -7.25 3.48 14.96
C HIS A 123 -6.80 4.91 14.62
N ASP A 124 -5.80 5.06 13.76
CA ASP A 124 -5.16 6.35 13.47
C ASP A 124 -4.78 6.53 11.99
N GLY A 125 -5.24 5.62 11.12
CA GLY A 125 -4.89 5.63 9.71
C GLY A 125 -5.82 6.45 8.81
N ASP A 126 -6.89 7.04 9.35
CA ASP A 126 -7.73 7.95 8.58
C ASP A 126 -7.02 9.30 8.38
N PHE A 127 -7.17 9.86 7.20
CA PHE A 127 -6.62 11.17 6.90
C PHE A 127 -7.50 12.32 7.40
N ASP A 128 -8.77 12.08 7.77
CA ASP A 128 -9.72 13.13 8.19
C ASP A 128 -9.68 14.36 7.24
N ASP A 129 -9.66 14.10 5.92
CA ASP A 129 -9.51 15.09 4.84
C ASP A 129 -8.14 15.79 4.75
N ARG A 130 -7.19 15.47 5.64
CA ARG A 130 -5.82 16.06 5.64
C ARG A 130 -4.98 15.65 4.43
N SER A 131 -5.39 14.66 3.64
CA SER A 131 -4.67 14.29 2.41
C SER A 131 -4.51 15.45 1.43
N SER A 132 -5.45 16.40 1.44
CA SER A 132 -5.37 17.65 0.65
C SER A 132 -4.24 18.58 1.07
N LEU A 133 -3.64 18.36 2.24
CA LEU A 133 -2.52 19.14 2.77
C LEU A 133 -1.15 18.60 2.31
N ILE A 134 -1.12 17.44 1.65
CA ILE A 134 0.13 16.88 1.10
C ILE A 134 0.69 17.85 0.06
N ASN A 135 1.92 18.33 0.30
CA ASN A 135 2.60 19.25 -0.59
C ASN A 135 3.42 18.51 -1.64
N THR A 136 2.84 18.30 -2.81
CA THR A 136 3.48 17.58 -3.92
C THR A 136 4.63 18.34 -4.58
N LYS A 137 4.85 19.62 -4.24
CA LYS A 137 6.01 20.37 -4.71
C LYS A 137 7.28 20.01 -3.94
N ASP A 138 7.13 19.73 -2.64
CA ASP A 138 8.24 19.31 -1.78
C ASP A 138 8.46 17.79 -1.89
N CYS A 139 7.37 17.01 -2.00
CA CYS A 139 7.41 15.56 -2.13
C CYS A 139 6.43 15.12 -3.24
N PRO A 140 6.88 14.91 -4.46
CA PRO A 140 6.05 14.37 -5.53
C PRO A 140 5.38 13.04 -5.15
N VAL A 141 4.09 12.91 -5.47
CA VAL A 141 3.27 11.76 -5.12
C VAL A 141 2.76 11.09 -6.40
N TYR A 142 3.04 9.80 -6.53
CA TYR A 142 2.56 8.94 -7.59
C TYR A 142 1.62 7.89 -6.99
N LEU A 143 0.44 7.76 -7.58
CA LEU A 143 -0.60 6.84 -7.17
C LEU A 143 -0.81 5.82 -8.29
N LEU A 144 -0.66 4.54 -8.01
CA LEU A 144 -0.88 3.48 -8.98
C LEU A 144 -1.92 2.49 -8.44
N SER A 145 -2.80 2.03 -9.32
CA SER A 145 -3.79 1.01 -8.99
C SER A 145 -3.98 0.06 -10.17
N GLY A 146 -4.20 -1.21 -9.88
CA GLY A 146 -4.58 -2.20 -10.87
C GLY A 146 -6.04 -2.05 -11.29
N GLU A 147 -6.32 -2.31 -12.57
CA GLU A 147 -7.68 -2.33 -13.12
C GLU A 147 -8.62 -3.29 -12.37
N TYR A 148 -8.07 -4.40 -11.86
CA TYR A 148 -8.80 -5.46 -11.16
C TYR A 148 -8.73 -5.36 -9.64
N ASP A 149 -8.14 -4.29 -9.11
CA ASP A 149 -8.11 -4.10 -7.65
C ASP A 149 -9.51 -3.81 -7.11
N CYS A 150 -10.06 -4.74 -6.33
CA CYS A 150 -11.35 -4.59 -5.67
C CYS A 150 -11.24 -3.97 -4.26
N SER A 151 -10.03 -3.80 -3.74
CA SER A 151 -9.77 -3.19 -2.42
C SER A 151 -9.51 -1.69 -2.54
N CYS A 152 -8.52 -1.30 -3.33
CA CYS A 152 -8.26 0.09 -3.68
C CYS A 152 -8.58 0.31 -5.15
N THR A 153 -9.86 0.42 -5.46
CA THR A 153 -10.33 0.48 -6.85
C THR A 153 -9.74 1.67 -7.62
N PRO A 154 -9.69 1.59 -8.96
CA PRO A 154 -9.28 2.71 -9.81
C PRO A 154 -9.97 4.04 -9.43
N GLU A 155 -11.27 4.00 -9.14
CA GLU A 155 -12.05 5.19 -8.76
C GLU A 155 -11.58 5.79 -7.42
N ARG A 156 -11.16 4.94 -6.47
CA ARG A 156 -10.59 5.41 -5.18
C ARG A 156 -9.24 6.07 -5.39
N THR A 157 -8.39 5.50 -6.23
CA THR A 157 -7.08 6.07 -6.61
C THR A 157 -7.26 7.42 -7.29
N GLU A 158 -8.18 7.53 -8.26
CA GLU A 158 -8.50 8.80 -8.92
C GLU A 158 -9.10 9.83 -7.95
N ALA A 159 -9.96 9.40 -7.05
CA ALA A 159 -10.53 10.29 -6.03
C ALA A 159 -9.46 10.81 -5.07
N THR A 160 -8.50 9.95 -4.67
CA THR A 160 -7.33 10.33 -3.87
C THR A 160 -6.47 11.35 -4.62
N ALA A 161 -6.19 11.11 -5.90
CA ALA A 161 -5.43 12.04 -6.74
C ALA A 161 -6.10 13.41 -6.88
N LYS A 162 -7.41 13.46 -6.98
CA LYS A 162 -8.18 14.72 -7.01
C LYS A 162 -8.03 15.52 -5.72
N ARG A 163 -7.91 14.86 -4.56
CA ARG A 163 -7.68 15.52 -3.27
C ARG A 163 -6.22 15.95 -3.08
N ILE A 164 -5.26 15.11 -3.48
CA ILE A 164 -3.82 15.42 -3.41
C ILE A 164 -3.42 16.18 -4.68
N LYS A 165 -3.60 17.49 -4.68
CA LYS A 165 -3.33 18.33 -5.85
C LYS A 165 -1.88 18.21 -6.31
N GLY A 166 -1.69 17.97 -7.62
CA GLY A 166 -0.36 17.81 -8.22
C GLY A 166 0.20 16.38 -8.15
N SER A 167 -0.52 15.44 -7.52
CA SER A 167 -0.17 14.01 -7.64
C SER A 167 -0.47 13.48 -9.04
N LYS A 168 0.21 12.39 -9.42
CA LYS A 168 0.00 11.68 -10.68
C LYS A 168 -0.65 10.33 -10.40
N ALA A 169 -1.76 10.03 -11.07
CA ALA A 169 -2.43 8.74 -10.96
C ALA A 169 -2.27 7.91 -12.23
N THR A 170 -2.03 6.62 -12.07
CA THR A 170 -1.90 5.64 -13.17
C THR A 170 -2.71 4.40 -12.83
N ILE A 171 -3.64 4.04 -13.71
CA ILE A 171 -4.34 2.76 -13.64
C ILE A 171 -3.64 1.77 -14.56
N ILE A 172 -3.25 0.62 -14.00
CA ILE A 172 -2.51 -0.42 -14.73
C ILE A 172 -3.52 -1.45 -15.23
N PRO A 173 -3.75 -1.55 -16.55
CA PRO A 173 -4.66 -2.53 -17.09
C PRO A 173 -4.12 -3.95 -16.89
N GLY A 174 -5.03 -4.90 -16.64
CA GLY A 174 -4.68 -6.31 -16.53
C GLY A 174 -3.94 -6.70 -15.26
N ILE A 175 -3.92 -5.87 -14.23
CA ILE A 175 -3.32 -6.13 -12.91
C ILE A 175 -4.37 -5.97 -11.81
N GLY A 176 -4.24 -6.73 -10.73
CA GLY A 176 -5.02 -6.64 -9.51
C GLY A 176 -4.28 -5.88 -8.40
N HIS A 177 -4.47 -6.35 -7.18
CA HIS A 177 -4.00 -5.68 -5.96
C HIS A 177 -2.49 -5.83 -5.66
N PHE A 178 -1.80 -6.73 -6.34
CA PHE A 178 -0.40 -7.06 -6.05
C PHE A 178 0.51 -6.90 -7.27
N PRO A 179 0.57 -5.70 -7.89
CA PRO A 179 1.21 -5.51 -9.19
C PRO A 179 2.65 -6.03 -9.24
N MET A 180 3.43 -5.81 -8.17
CA MET A 180 4.84 -6.19 -8.09
C MET A 180 5.05 -7.71 -8.00
N SER A 181 4.08 -8.47 -7.49
CA SER A 181 4.20 -9.92 -7.29
C SER A 181 3.36 -10.74 -8.27
N GLU A 182 2.14 -10.32 -8.59
CA GLU A 182 1.26 -11.08 -9.47
C GLU A 182 1.62 -10.98 -10.96
N ASN A 183 2.22 -9.87 -11.39
CA ASN A 183 2.71 -9.68 -12.76
C ASN A 183 3.86 -8.67 -12.83
N PRO A 184 5.06 -9.04 -12.34
CA PRO A 184 6.20 -8.14 -12.25
C PRO A 184 6.65 -7.58 -13.61
N ASP A 185 6.52 -8.33 -14.69
CA ASP A 185 6.94 -7.88 -16.01
C ASP A 185 6.00 -6.80 -16.58
N LEU A 186 4.70 -6.91 -16.32
CA LEU A 186 3.76 -5.87 -16.67
C LEU A 186 3.96 -4.65 -15.75
N PHE A 187 4.11 -4.86 -14.45
CA PHE A 187 4.34 -3.78 -13.49
C PHE A 187 5.58 -2.93 -13.84
N LYS A 188 6.69 -3.55 -14.23
CA LYS A 188 7.91 -2.84 -14.66
C LYS A 188 7.67 -1.83 -15.76
N ARG A 189 6.76 -2.10 -16.70
CA ARG A 189 6.45 -1.18 -17.80
C ARG A 189 5.84 0.14 -17.34
N TYR A 190 5.20 0.13 -16.17
CA TYR A 190 4.56 1.31 -15.58
C TYR A 190 5.41 1.98 -14.53
N ILE A 191 6.15 1.21 -13.73
CA ILE A 191 6.96 1.79 -12.67
C ILE A 191 8.28 2.38 -13.18
N ASN A 192 8.93 1.76 -14.16
CA ASN A 192 10.23 2.24 -14.65
C ASN A 192 10.17 3.69 -15.18
N PRO A 193 9.21 4.10 -16.03
CA PRO A 193 9.12 5.50 -16.45
C PRO A 193 8.93 6.48 -15.28
N ILE A 194 8.23 6.08 -14.22
CA ILE A 194 8.07 6.89 -13.00
C ILE A 194 9.40 7.02 -12.27
N LEU A 195 10.15 5.92 -12.14
CA LEU A 195 11.46 5.93 -11.49
C LEU A 195 12.49 6.76 -12.30
N GLU A 196 12.43 6.71 -13.61
CA GLU A 196 13.24 7.56 -14.51
C GLU A 196 12.89 9.04 -14.31
N GLU A 197 11.59 9.39 -14.33
CA GLU A 197 11.15 10.76 -14.03
C GLU A 197 11.63 11.24 -12.66
N ILE A 198 11.51 10.41 -11.63
CA ILE A 198 11.96 10.75 -10.27
C ILE A 198 13.48 10.93 -10.22
N SER A 199 14.24 10.17 -11.03
CA SER A 199 15.71 10.30 -11.05
C SER A 199 16.16 11.67 -11.54
N ASP A 200 15.38 12.27 -12.42
CA ASP A 200 15.67 13.58 -13.03
C ASP A 200 15.27 14.78 -12.16
N LEU A 201 14.57 14.56 -11.03
CA LEU A 201 14.25 15.57 -10.02
C LEU A 201 15.47 15.88 -9.13
#